data_6b11791c4738c2e0afccd7e0ed539b40
#
_entry.id   6b11791c4738c2e0afccd7e0ed539b40
#
_cell.length_a   1.000
_cell.length_b   1.000
_cell.length_c   1.000
_cell.angle_alpha   90.00
_cell.angle_beta   90.00
_cell.angle_gamma   90.00
#
_symmetry.space_group_name_H-M   'P 1'
#
loop_
_entity.id
_entity.type
_entity.pdbx_description
1 polymer ?
#
loop_
_entity_poly.entity_id
_entity_poly.type
_entity_poly.pdbx_seq_one_letter_code
_entity_poly.pdbx_strand_id
1 'polypeptide(L)'
;MSLPSHVRLVEVGPRDGLQNEAQPISVADKVRLVDALTAAGLGYIEVGSFVSPKWVPQMAGSAEVFAQIQRKAGVTYGALAPNLRGFEDALAAGVKEVAVFAAASEAFSQRNINCSISESLERFVPIMEAARQHGVSVRGYVSCVLGCPYEGQVAPEQVAAVARELFAMGCYEVSLGDTIGTGTAGATRRMFEAVGAQVPRDKLAGHFHDTYGQAIANIYASLLEGIQVFDSSIAGLGGCPYAKGASGNVATEDVLYLLNGLGIETGIDMDTLVLAGQQICTVLGRPTGSRVAKARSAG
;
A
#
# COMPACT_ATOMS: atom_id res chain seq x y z
N MET A 1 -3.20 -5.33 -26.00
CA MET A 1 -2.11 -5.97 -25.20
C MET A 1 -2.72 -7.17 -24.50
N SER A 2 -1.98 -8.26 -24.34
CA SER A 2 -2.41 -9.40 -23.51
C SER A 2 -2.31 -9.05 -22.03
N LEU A 3 -3.24 -9.55 -21.21
CA LEU A 3 -3.13 -9.44 -19.76
C LEU A 3 -1.91 -10.22 -19.25
N PRO A 4 -1.29 -9.82 -18.13
CA PRO A 4 -0.19 -10.56 -17.54
C PRO A 4 -0.67 -11.94 -17.03
N SER A 5 0.22 -12.93 -17.04
CA SER A 5 -0.05 -14.26 -16.48
C SER A 5 0.07 -14.30 -14.96
N HIS A 6 0.78 -13.35 -14.37
CA HIS A 6 1.02 -13.26 -12.91
C HIS A 6 0.90 -11.83 -12.44
N VAL A 7 0.35 -11.65 -11.24
CA VAL A 7 0.26 -10.38 -10.51
C VAL A 7 0.71 -10.57 -9.07
N ARG A 8 1.53 -9.65 -8.58
CA ARG A 8 1.89 -9.58 -7.17
C ARG A 8 0.94 -8.65 -6.42
N LEU A 9 0.30 -9.16 -5.37
CA LEU A 9 -0.43 -8.34 -4.42
C LEU A 9 0.50 -7.97 -3.25
N VAL A 10 0.52 -6.68 -2.93
CA VAL A 10 1.18 -6.10 -1.76
C VAL A 10 0.11 -5.86 -0.72
N GLU A 11 0.16 -6.61 0.36
CA GLU A 11 -0.82 -6.51 1.44
C GLU A 11 -0.43 -5.38 2.41
N VAL A 12 -1.21 -4.31 2.40
CA VAL A 12 -0.95 -3.13 3.24
C VAL A 12 -1.89 -3.04 4.46
N GLY A 13 -2.75 -4.01 4.66
CA GLY A 13 -3.71 -4.06 5.77
C GLY A 13 -3.09 -3.91 7.14
N PRO A 14 -2.00 -4.62 7.48
CA PRO A 14 -1.37 -4.49 8.80
C PRO A 14 -0.74 -3.11 9.05
N ARG A 15 -0.37 -2.36 8.00
CA ARG A 15 0.15 -0.99 8.14
C ARG A 15 -0.92 0.04 7.78
N ASP A 16 -1.22 0.22 6.51
CA ASP A 16 -2.10 1.28 6.03
C ASP A 16 -3.55 1.08 6.48
N GLY A 17 -4.00 -0.16 6.42
CA GLY A 17 -5.32 -0.55 6.90
C GLY A 17 -5.51 -0.22 8.37
N LEU A 18 -4.68 -0.80 9.25
CA LEU A 18 -4.79 -0.65 10.70
C LEU A 18 -4.47 0.77 11.19
N GLN A 19 -3.64 1.52 10.47
CA GLN A 19 -3.28 2.89 10.82
C GLN A 19 -4.49 3.81 10.96
N ASN A 20 -5.55 3.56 10.19
CA ASN A 20 -6.75 4.37 10.14
C ASN A 20 -7.93 3.78 10.94
N GLU A 21 -7.73 2.66 11.62
CA GLU A 21 -8.76 2.09 12.50
C GLU A 21 -8.83 2.86 13.83
N ALA A 22 -10.07 3.05 14.33
CA ALA A 22 -10.30 3.83 15.55
C ALA A 22 -9.77 3.14 16.80
N GLN A 23 -9.79 1.81 16.84
CA GLN A 23 -9.35 1.03 17.99
C GLN A 23 -7.89 0.61 17.87
N PRO A 24 -7.07 0.80 18.92
CA PRO A 24 -5.72 0.25 18.96
C PRO A 24 -5.77 -1.28 18.99
N ILE A 25 -4.92 -1.91 18.19
CA ILE A 25 -4.77 -3.35 18.09
C ILE A 25 -3.56 -3.79 18.89
N SER A 26 -3.67 -4.89 19.63
CA SER A 26 -2.55 -5.44 20.38
C SER A 26 -1.43 -5.96 19.46
N VAL A 27 -0.19 -5.98 19.96
CA VAL A 27 0.94 -6.60 19.23
C VAL A 27 0.62 -8.05 18.86
N ALA A 28 0.02 -8.81 19.78
CA ALA A 28 -0.34 -10.21 19.53
C ALA A 28 -1.37 -10.36 18.39
N ASP A 29 -2.34 -9.43 18.28
CA ASP A 29 -3.31 -9.45 17.19
C ASP A 29 -2.67 -9.08 15.84
N LYS A 30 -1.75 -8.11 15.82
CA LYS A 30 -0.97 -7.76 14.63
C LYS A 30 -0.11 -8.94 14.16
N VAL A 31 0.55 -9.63 15.09
CA VAL A 31 1.34 -10.83 14.78
C VAL A 31 0.45 -11.91 14.17
N ARG A 32 -0.70 -12.22 14.81
CA ARG A 32 -1.65 -13.20 14.25
C ARG A 32 -2.12 -12.82 12.85
N LEU A 33 -2.39 -11.55 12.60
CA LEU A 33 -2.78 -11.08 11.26
C LEU A 33 -1.68 -11.33 10.23
N VAL A 34 -0.44 -10.92 10.52
CA VAL A 34 0.69 -11.10 9.59
C VAL A 34 0.96 -12.58 9.32
N ASP A 35 0.91 -13.43 10.35
CA ASP A 35 1.11 -14.88 10.20
C ASP A 35 -0.02 -15.53 9.39
N ALA A 36 -1.27 -15.11 9.60
CA ALA A 36 -2.41 -15.58 8.81
C ALA A 36 -2.32 -15.16 7.32
N LEU A 37 -1.91 -13.94 7.05
CA LEU A 37 -1.66 -13.46 5.68
C LEU A 37 -0.50 -14.21 5.00
N THR A 38 0.56 -14.50 5.77
CA THR A 38 1.67 -15.36 5.29
C THR A 38 1.18 -16.76 4.95
N ALA A 39 0.31 -17.35 5.79
CA ALA A 39 -0.29 -18.66 5.55
C ALA A 39 -1.23 -18.66 4.34
N ALA A 40 -1.92 -17.56 4.06
CA ALA A 40 -2.76 -17.38 2.87
C ALA A 40 -1.96 -17.30 1.56
N GLY A 41 -0.64 -17.17 1.61
CA GLY A 41 0.22 -17.16 0.41
C GLY A 41 0.62 -15.77 -0.06
N LEU A 42 0.40 -14.71 0.74
CA LEU A 42 0.87 -13.36 0.42
C LEU A 42 2.40 -13.34 0.34
N GLY A 43 2.94 -12.93 -0.81
CA GLY A 43 4.39 -12.82 -1.04
C GLY A 43 5.00 -11.51 -0.54
N TYR A 44 4.16 -10.52 -0.23
CA TYR A 44 4.57 -9.24 0.34
C TYR A 44 3.54 -8.75 1.35
N ILE A 45 4.01 -8.37 2.56
CA ILE A 45 3.17 -7.82 3.63
C ILE A 45 3.86 -6.59 4.21
N GLU A 46 3.20 -5.44 4.19
CA GLU A 46 3.65 -4.24 4.90
C GLU A 46 3.19 -4.32 6.35
N VAL A 47 4.11 -4.73 7.23
CA VAL A 47 3.83 -5.18 8.60
C VAL A 47 3.51 -4.03 9.56
N GLY A 48 4.13 -2.86 9.33
CA GLY A 48 3.96 -1.74 10.24
C GLY A 48 4.71 -0.49 9.80
N SER A 49 4.86 0.47 10.70
CA SER A 49 5.54 1.73 10.44
C SER A 49 6.41 2.13 11.61
N PHE A 50 7.57 2.69 11.30
CA PHE A 50 8.50 3.30 12.28
C PHE A 50 8.32 4.83 12.36
N VAL A 51 7.07 5.25 12.27
CA VAL A 51 6.63 6.62 12.58
C VAL A 51 6.53 6.80 14.11
N SER A 52 6.70 8.04 14.58
CA SER A 52 6.55 8.32 16.01
C SER A 52 5.15 7.92 16.52
N PRO A 53 5.04 7.09 17.58
CA PRO A 53 3.77 6.69 18.17
C PRO A 53 2.93 7.86 18.70
N LYS A 54 3.57 9.02 18.92
CA LYS A 54 2.85 10.27 19.30
C LYS A 54 1.96 10.77 18.17
N TRP A 55 2.34 10.51 16.90
CA TRP A 55 1.60 10.91 15.72
C TRP A 55 0.65 9.83 15.22
N VAL A 56 1.07 8.56 15.31
CA VAL A 56 0.29 7.41 14.85
C VAL A 56 0.31 6.31 15.92
N PRO A 57 -0.52 6.42 16.96
CA PRO A 57 -0.55 5.46 18.06
C PRO A 57 -0.85 4.03 17.62
N GLN A 58 -1.64 3.86 16.55
CA GLN A 58 -1.98 2.54 15.99
C GLN A 58 -0.76 1.76 15.50
N MET A 59 0.31 2.45 15.12
CA MET A 59 1.57 1.83 14.65
C MET A 59 2.57 1.56 15.78
N ALA A 60 2.21 1.88 17.03
CA ALA A 60 3.03 1.48 18.17
C ALA A 60 3.27 -0.03 18.20
N GLY A 61 4.44 -0.45 18.64
CA GLY A 61 4.82 -1.87 18.76
C GLY A 61 5.26 -2.51 17.43
N SER A 62 5.55 -1.74 16.36
CA SER A 62 6.01 -2.34 15.10
C SER A 62 7.28 -3.18 15.27
N ALA A 63 8.24 -2.74 16.06
CA ALA A 63 9.46 -3.52 16.33
C ALA A 63 9.16 -4.86 17.02
N GLU A 64 8.24 -4.86 18.00
CA GLU A 64 7.79 -6.05 18.70
C GLU A 64 7.03 -7.01 17.78
N VAL A 65 6.25 -6.49 16.83
CA VAL A 65 5.59 -7.32 15.80
C VAL A 65 6.66 -7.99 14.93
N PHE A 66 7.63 -7.24 14.41
CA PHE A 66 8.73 -7.80 13.61
C PHE A 66 9.56 -8.85 14.35
N ALA A 67 9.69 -8.74 15.67
CA ALA A 67 10.39 -9.72 16.50
C ALA A 67 9.60 -11.02 16.71
N GLN A 68 8.27 -11.00 16.59
CA GLN A 68 7.40 -12.13 16.97
C GLN A 68 6.78 -12.86 15.77
N ILE A 69 6.68 -12.23 14.58
CA ILE A 69 6.11 -12.87 13.40
C ILE A 69 6.94 -14.06 12.91
N GLN A 70 6.28 -15.06 12.35
CA GLN A 70 6.90 -16.23 11.74
C GLN A 70 7.31 -15.93 10.31
N ARG A 71 8.54 -15.42 10.12
CA ARG A 71 9.04 -15.07 8.78
C ARG A 71 9.24 -16.32 7.92
N LYS A 72 8.58 -16.34 6.76
CA LYS A 72 8.68 -17.43 5.79
C LYS A 72 9.66 -17.02 4.67
N ALA A 73 10.49 -17.96 4.23
CA ALA A 73 11.37 -17.74 3.08
C ALA A 73 10.55 -17.41 1.82
N GLY A 74 11.02 -16.45 1.04
CA GLY A 74 10.32 -15.99 -0.17
C GLY A 74 9.22 -14.95 0.09
N VAL A 75 8.93 -14.60 1.36
CA VAL A 75 7.98 -13.53 1.71
C VAL A 75 8.74 -12.28 2.14
N THR A 76 8.37 -11.15 1.58
CA THR A 76 8.87 -9.82 1.97
C THR A 76 8.02 -9.24 3.09
N TYR A 77 8.65 -8.83 4.17
CA TYR A 77 8.04 -8.14 5.30
C TYR A 77 8.58 -6.72 5.34
N GLY A 78 7.81 -5.78 4.77
CA GLY A 78 8.18 -4.38 4.65
C GLY A 78 7.66 -3.51 5.78
N ALA A 79 8.21 -2.30 5.91
CA ALA A 79 7.73 -1.29 6.86
C ALA A 79 7.87 0.12 6.30
N LEU A 80 6.97 1.03 6.72
CA LEU A 80 7.09 2.44 6.40
C LEU A 80 8.15 3.11 7.30
N ALA A 81 9.07 3.87 6.70
CA ALA A 81 10.08 4.66 7.40
C ALA A 81 10.01 6.14 6.94
N PRO A 82 9.49 7.06 7.78
CA PRO A 82 9.24 8.44 7.35
C PRO A 82 10.51 9.32 7.31
N ASN A 83 11.58 8.90 7.96
CA ASN A 83 12.85 9.62 8.08
C ASN A 83 13.99 8.68 8.47
N LEU A 84 15.23 9.20 8.55
CA LEU A 84 16.42 8.41 8.86
C LEU A 84 16.30 7.68 10.21
N ARG A 85 15.78 8.32 11.24
CA ARG A 85 15.58 7.68 12.56
C ARG A 85 14.62 6.48 12.46
N GLY A 86 13.49 6.65 11.77
CA GLY A 86 12.57 5.53 11.53
C GLY A 86 13.23 4.41 10.72
N PHE A 87 14.10 4.74 9.78
CA PHE A 87 14.91 3.75 9.06
C PHE A 87 15.86 2.99 9.99
N GLU A 88 16.58 3.69 10.88
CA GLU A 88 17.49 3.08 11.85
C GLU A 88 16.74 2.14 12.81
N ASP A 89 15.58 2.57 13.31
CA ASP A 89 14.72 1.74 14.17
C ASP A 89 14.20 0.48 13.39
N ALA A 90 13.84 0.63 12.11
CA ALA A 90 13.44 -0.48 11.24
C ALA A 90 14.61 -1.46 11.02
N LEU A 91 15.80 -0.94 10.75
CA LEU A 91 17.00 -1.74 10.56
C LEU A 91 17.33 -2.54 11.82
N ALA A 92 17.25 -1.91 13.00
CA ALA A 92 17.44 -2.58 14.30
C ALA A 92 16.42 -3.69 14.55
N ALA A 93 15.18 -3.54 14.05
CA ALA A 93 14.14 -4.59 14.08
C ALA A 93 14.33 -5.68 13.01
N GLY A 94 15.41 -5.63 12.22
CA GLY A 94 15.73 -6.61 11.19
C GLY A 94 14.85 -6.51 9.94
N VAL A 95 14.28 -5.35 9.66
CA VAL A 95 13.55 -5.06 8.41
C VAL A 95 14.53 -5.05 7.24
N LYS A 96 14.16 -5.67 6.13
CA LYS A 96 14.97 -5.76 4.90
C LYS A 96 14.43 -4.93 3.75
N GLU A 97 13.24 -4.40 3.93
CA GLU A 97 12.61 -3.50 2.97
C GLU A 97 11.84 -2.40 3.70
N VAL A 98 12.11 -1.16 3.32
CA VAL A 98 11.37 0.00 3.84
C VAL A 98 10.65 0.73 2.72
N ALA A 99 9.60 1.46 3.08
CA ALA A 99 8.90 2.36 2.17
C ALA A 99 9.06 3.81 2.60
N VAL A 100 9.21 4.69 1.60
CA VAL A 100 9.13 6.15 1.73
C VAL A 100 7.92 6.66 0.96
N PHE A 101 7.40 7.85 1.28
CA PHE A 101 6.18 8.35 0.67
C PHE A 101 6.25 9.84 0.37
N ALA A 102 6.03 10.19 -0.88
CA ALA A 102 5.85 11.54 -1.38
C ALA A 102 4.38 11.76 -1.79
N ALA A 103 4.08 12.93 -2.31
CA ALA A 103 2.77 13.25 -2.87
C ALA A 103 2.92 13.94 -4.23
N ALA A 104 1.91 13.83 -5.08
CA ALA A 104 1.83 14.57 -6.34
C ALA A 104 1.10 15.92 -6.18
N SER A 105 0.79 16.36 -4.97
CA SER A 105 0.11 17.61 -4.62
C SER A 105 0.88 18.36 -3.55
N GLU A 106 1.23 19.62 -3.81
CA GLU A 106 1.92 20.48 -2.84
C GLU A 106 1.06 20.74 -1.59
N ALA A 107 -0.23 21.02 -1.76
CA ALA A 107 -1.10 21.27 -0.62
C ALA A 107 -1.26 20.02 0.24
N PHE A 108 -1.27 18.82 -0.37
CA PHE A 108 -1.31 17.57 0.39
C PHE A 108 0.00 17.34 1.14
N SER A 109 1.15 17.55 0.49
CA SER A 109 2.47 17.43 1.12
C SER A 109 2.58 18.35 2.34
N GLN A 110 2.24 19.63 2.19
CA GLN A 110 2.25 20.60 3.28
C GLN A 110 1.35 20.19 4.47
N ARG A 111 0.15 19.69 4.20
CA ARG A 111 -0.80 19.32 5.27
C ARG A 111 -0.48 17.97 5.91
N ASN A 112 0.06 17.04 5.15
CA ASN A 112 0.33 15.67 5.64
C ASN A 112 1.68 15.56 6.36
N ILE A 113 2.72 16.19 5.84
CA ILE A 113 4.09 16.05 6.35
C ILE A 113 4.81 17.39 6.60
N ASN A 114 4.07 18.50 6.51
CA ASN A 114 4.54 19.86 6.78
C ASN A 114 5.83 20.20 6.02
N CYS A 115 5.87 19.92 4.72
CA CYS A 115 6.93 20.34 3.81
C CYS A 115 6.47 20.30 2.35
N SER A 116 7.21 20.95 1.46
CA SER A 116 7.00 20.85 0.02
C SER A 116 7.35 19.47 -0.53
N ILE A 117 6.94 19.17 -1.76
CA ILE A 117 7.33 17.92 -2.45
C ILE A 117 8.86 17.86 -2.55
N SER A 118 9.53 18.95 -2.96
CA SER A 118 10.99 19.01 -3.06
C SER A 118 11.67 18.70 -1.73
N GLU A 119 11.25 19.36 -0.66
CA GLU A 119 11.79 19.13 0.67
C GLU A 119 11.54 17.68 1.16
N SER A 120 10.41 17.07 0.79
CA SER A 120 10.13 15.68 1.12
C SER A 120 11.13 14.72 0.46
N LEU A 121 11.43 14.94 -0.82
CA LEU A 121 12.41 14.17 -1.57
C LEU A 121 13.83 14.34 -0.98
N GLU A 122 14.22 15.56 -0.62
CA GLU A 122 15.50 15.83 0.05
C GLU A 122 15.64 15.07 1.38
N ARG A 123 14.54 14.96 2.16
CA ARG A 123 14.52 14.19 3.42
C ARG A 123 14.74 12.69 3.21
N PHE A 124 14.48 12.16 2.01
CA PHE A 124 14.71 10.74 1.71
C PHE A 124 16.16 10.43 1.31
N VAL A 125 16.95 11.41 0.88
CA VAL A 125 18.36 11.20 0.49
C VAL A 125 19.14 10.42 1.55
N PRO A 126 19.17 10.83 2.85
CA PRO A 126 19.91 10.08 3.86
C PRO A 126 19.35 8.66 4.10
N ILE A 127 18.03 8.44 3.89
CA ILE A 127 17.44 7.10 3.96
C ILE A 127 17.99 6.23 2.82
N MET A 128 18.02 6.75 1.59
CA MET A 128 18.50 6.02 0.42
C MET A 128 19.98 5.67 0.54
N GLU A 129 20.80 6.57 1.10
CA GLU A 129 22.21 6.33 1.38
C GLU A 129 22.41 5.21 2.43
N ALA A 130 21.70 5.29 3.56
CA ALA A 130 21.75 4.29 4.61
C ALA A 130 21.23 2.93 4.11
N ALA A 131 20.13 2.91 3.35
CA ALA A 131 19.56 1.69 2.77
C ALA A 131 20.57 0.98 1.86
N ARG A 132 21.29 1.73 1.01
CA ARG A 132 22.33 1.18 0.14
C ARG A 132 23.50 0.60 0.95
N GLN A 133 23.93 1.29 2.02
CA GLN A 133 25.01 0.82 2.90
C GLN A 133 24.66 -0.49 3.63
N HIS A 134 23.38 -0.67 4.00
CA HIS A 134 22.92 -1.82 4.77
C HIS A 134 22.23 -2.91 3.90
N GLY A 135 22.17 -2.74 2.58
CA GLY A 135 21.52 -3.70 1.69
C GLY A 135 20.01 -3.83 1.93
N VAL A 136 19.35 -2.72 2.31
CA VAL A 136 17.89 -2.63 2.50
C VAL A 136 17.27 -2.09 1.23
N SER A 137 16.22 -2.75 0.72
CA SER A 137 15.47 -2.27 -0.44
C SER A 137 14.53 -1.12 -0.05
N VAL A 138 14.33 -0.16 -0.95
CA VAL A 138 13.43 0.97 -0.70
C VAL A 138 12.33 0.99 -1.76
N ARG A 139 11.07 0.99 -1.31
CA ARG A 139 9.87 1.19 -2.12
C ARG A 139 9.39 2.64 -1.99
N GLY A 140 8.94 3.25 -3.10
CA GLY A 140 8.39 4.60 -3.08
C GLY A 140 6.87 4.59 -3.18
N TYR A 141 6.18 5.48 -2.44
CA TYR A 141 4.76 5.78 -2.63
C TYR A 141 4.59 7.20 -3.15
N VAL A 142 3.66 7.41 -4.08
CA VAL A 142 3.20 8.74 -4.50
C VAL A 142 1.72 8.85 -4.20
N SER A 143 1.34 9.72 -3.27
CA SER A 143 -0.06 9.99 -2.91
C SER A 143 -0.71 11.00 -3.85
N CYS A 144 -2.06 11.00 -3.89
CA CYS A 144 -2.89 11.95 -4.65
C CYS A 144 -2.69 11.91 -6.16
N VAL A 145 -2.44 10.73 -6.75
CA VAL A 145 -2.14 10.62 -8.19
C VAL A 145 -3.35 10.81 -9.12
N LEU A 146 -4.58 10.67 -8.61
CA LEU A 146 -5.82 10.82 -9.38
C LEU A 146 -6.74 11.91 -8.83
N GLY A 147 -6.30 12.60 -7.78
CA GLY A 147 -7.03 13.70 -7.17
C GLY A 147 -6.52 14.01 -5.77
N CYS A 148 -6.61 15.28 -5.41
CA CYS A 148 -6.20 15.82 -4.11
C CYS A 148 -7.42 16.41 -3.37
N PRO A 149 -7.58 16.15 -2.07
CA PRO A 149 -8.71 16.68 -1.30
C PRO A 149 -8.65 18.21 -1.11
N TYR A 150 -7.52 18.83 -1.45
CA TYR A 150 -7.28 20.26 -1.25
C TYR A 150 -7.14 21.05 -2.55
N GLU A 151 -6.47 20.48 -3.57
CA GLU A 151 -6.22 21.11 -4.87
C GLU A 151 -7.18 20.64 -5.97
N GLY A 152 -7.90 19.53 -5.73
CA GLY A 152 -8.77 18.92 -6.73
C GLY A 152 -7.99 18.07 -7.73
N GLN A 153 -8.00 18.43 -9.00
CA GLN A 153 -7.34 17.64 -10.05
C GLN A 153 -5.81 17.72 -9.94
N VAL A 154 -5.16 16.60 -10.20
CA VAL A 154 -3.69 16.48 -10.28
C VAL A 154 -3.32 16.06 -11.69
N ALA A 155 -2.41 16.81 -12.32
CA ALA A 155 -1.98 16.51 -13.68
C ALA A 155 -1.12 15.24 -13.73
N PRO A 156 -1.31 14.34 -14.71
CA PRO A 156 -0.50 13.13 -14.86
C PRO A 156 1.00 13.40 -14.97
N GLU A 157 1.39 14.54 -15.58
CA GLU A 157 2.78 14.95 -15.72
C GLU A 157 3.44 15.29 -14.38
N GLN A 158 2.66 15.82 -13.43
CA GLN A 158 3.13 16.10 -12.08
C GLN A 158 3.37 14.79 -11.31
N VAL A 159 2.48 13.81 -11.46
CA VAL A 159 2.67 12.45 -10.93
C VAL A 159 3.94 11.83 -11.52
N ALA A 160 4.11 11.93 -12.83
CA ALA A 160 5.27 11.38 -13.55
C ALA A 160 6.59 12.01 -13.06
N ALA A 161 6.61 13.31 -12.80
CA ALA A 161 7.79 13.99 -12.27
C ALA A 161 8.20 13.45 -10.89
N VAL A 162 7.25 13.31 -9.94
CA VAL A 162 7.55 12.79 -8.60
C VAL A 162 7.95 11.31 -8.65
N ALA A 163 7.26 10.49 -9.44
CA ALA A 163 7.58 9.08 -9.61
C ALA A 163 9.00 8.88 -10.19
N ARG A 164 9.38 9.69 -11.19
CA ARG A 164 10.72 9.69 -11.77
C ARG A 164 11.79 10.01 -10.71
N GLU A 165 11.59 11.04 -9.88
CA GLU A 165 12.54 11.41 -8.83
C GLU A 165 12.73 10.26 -7.83
N LEU A 166 11.66 9.64 -7.33
CA LEU A 166 11.76 8.49 -6.42
C LEU A 166 12.51 7.33 -7.08
N PHE A 167 12.21 7.03 -8.35
CA PHE A 167 12.91 5.97 -9.09
C PHE A 167 14.39 6.32 -9.30
N ALA A 168 14.71 7.55 -9.68
CA ALA A 168 16.09 8.02 -9.86
C ALA A 168 16.90 8.02 -8.56
N MET A 169 16.27 8.24 -7.40
CA MET A 169 16.89 8.12 -6.09
C MET A 169 17.25 6.66 -5.74
N GLY A 170 16.66 5.68 -6.40
CA GLY A 170 16.93 4.26 -6.22
C GLY A 170 15.81 3.46 -5.56
N CYS A 171 14.56 3.98 -5.52
CA CYS A 171 13.41 3.14 -5.21
C CYS A 171 13.28 2.06 -6.27
N TYR A 172 13.24 0.81 -5.87
CA TYR A 172 13.17 -0.32 -6.82
C TYR A 172 11.81 -0.44 -7.49
N GLU A 173 10.76 0.15 -6.86
CA GLU A 173 9.37 0.17 -7.30
C GLU A 173 8.70 1.45 -6.77
N VAL A 174 7.79 2.03 -7.56
CA VAL A 174 6.99 3.19 -7.17
C VAL A 174 5.51 2.86 -7.26
N SER A 175 4.80 2.94 -6.13
CA SER A 175 3.36 2.73 -6.03
C SER A 175 2.61 4.05 -6.16
N LEU A 176 1.62 4.07 -7.04
CA LEU A 176 0.83 5.24 -7.40
C LEU A 176 -0.53 5.19 -6.72
N GLY A 177 -0.75 6.09 -5.74
CA GLY A 177 -1.88 6.05 -4.81
C GLY A 177 -3.02 7.01 -5.15
N ASP A 178 -4.20 6.46 -5.46
CA ASP A 178 -5.48 7.17 -5.49
C ASP A 178 -6.00 7.38 -4.06
N THR A 179 -5.38 8.31 -3.36
CA THR A 179 -5.53 8.51 -1.90
C THR A 179 -6.96 8.76 -1.45
N ILE A 180 -7.78 9.40 -2.26
CA ILE A 180 -9.18 9.70 -1.92
C ILE A 180 -10.19 8.86 -2.70
N GLY A 181 -9.71 7.95 -3.56
CA GLY A 181 -10.53 7.00 -4.29
C GLY A 181 -11.45 7.64 -5.33
N THR A 182 -11.07 8.78 -5.91
CA THR A 182 -11.84 9.53 -6.92
C THR A 182 -11.50 9.15 -8.34
N GLY A 183 -10.47 8.35 -8.54
CA GLY A 183 -9.98 7.93 -9.84
C GLY A 183 -11.00 7.08 -10.60
N THR A 184 -10.97 7.23 -11.92
CA THR A 184 -11.76 6.41 -12.85
C THR A 184 -10.82 5.69 -13.80
N ALA A 185 -11.28 4.60 -14.43
CA ALA A 185 -10.47 3.77 -15.34
C ALA A 185 -9.79 4.59 -16.45
N GLY A 186 -10.49 5.56 -17.03
CA GLY A 186 -9.92 6.45 -18.05
C GLY A 186 -8.83 7.39 -17.51
N ALA A 187 -9.00 7.93 -16.30
CA ALA A 187 -7.98 8.76 -15.66
C ALA A 187 -6.76 7.93 -15.26
N THR A 188 -6.98 6.73 -14.73
CA THR A 188 -5.93 5.76 -14.36
C THR A 188 -5.05 5.41 -15.56
N ARG A 189 -5.63 5.13 -16.72
CA ARG A 189 -4.86 4.84 -17.93
C ARG A 189 -3.99 6.02 -18.36
N ARG A 190 -4.54 7.23 -18.41
CA ARG A 190 -3.75 8.44 -18.75
C ARG A 190 -2.61 8.66 -17.77
N MET A 191 -2.84 8.45 -16.49
CA MET A 191 -1.81 8.57 -15.46
C MET A 191 -0.68 7.55 -15.67
N PHE A 192 -1.00 6.25 -15.87
CA PHE A 192 0.02 5.23 -16.15
C PHE A 192 0.73 5.42 -17.49
N GLU A 193 0.05 5.96 -18.49
CA GLU A 193 0.69 6.33 -19.76
C GLU A 193 1.75 7.42 -19.55
N ALA A 194 1.42 8.50 -18.85
CA ALA A 194 2.34 9.58 -18.55
C ALA A 194 3.52 9.14 -17.68
N VAL A 195 3.26 8.39 -16.60
CA VAL A 195 4.31 7.90 -15.71
C VAL A 195 5.18 6.85 -16.41
N GLY A 196 4.57 5.94 -17.18
CA GLY A 196 5.27 4.89 -17.93
C GLY A 196 6.16 5.40 -19.06
N ALA A 197 6.02 6.67 -19.44
CA ALA A 197 6.96 7.35 -20.36
C ALA A 197 8.28 7.72 -19.66
N GLN A 198 8.33 7.76 -18.31
CA GLN A 198 9.49 8.19 -17.52
C GLN A 198 10.03 7.11 -16.59
N VAL A 199 9.21 6.16 -16.17
CA VAL A 199 9.57 5.04 -15.29
C VAL A 199 9.14 3.73 -15.95
N PRO A 200 10.00 2.70 -16.02
CA PRO A 200 9.61 1.40 -16.59
C PRO A 200 8.36 0.83 -15.90
N ARG A 201 7.42 0.30 -16.69
CA ARG A 201 6.14 -0.20 -16.17
C ARG A 201 6.28 -1.35 -15.16
N ASP A 202 7.31 -2.17 -15.30
CA ASP A 202 7.66 -3.25 -14.37
C ASP A 202 8.21 -2.74 -13.01
N LYS A 203 8.40 -1.42 -12.89
CA LYS A 203 8.78 -0.70 -11.66
C LYS A 203 7.64 0.12 -11.07
N LEU A 204 6.45 -0.02 -11.62
CA LEU A 204 5.26 0.70 -11.16
C LEU A 204 4.27 -0.26 -10.48
N ALA A 205 3.60 0.24 -9.46
CA ALA A 205 2.49 -0.42 -8.80
C ALA A 205 1.27 0.52 -8.71
N GLY A 206 0.08 -0.07 -8.57
CA GLY A 206 -1.16 0.68 -8.34
C GLY A 206 -1.66 0.49 -6.92
N HIS A 207 -2.09 1.60 -6.29
CA HIS A 207 -2.70 1.61 -4.97
C HIS A 207 -4.01 2.40 -5.07
N PHE A 208 -5.14 1.72 -4.85
CA PHE A 208 -6.45 2.33 -5.09
C PHE A 208 -7.34 2.24 -3.86
N HIS A 209 -7.89 3.39 -3.45
CA HIS A 209 -9.00 3.45 -2.52
C HIS A 209 -10.32 3.23 -3.24
N ASP A 210 -11.28 2.58 -2.57
CA ASP A 210 -12.57 2.19 -3.16
C ASP A 210 -13.73 3.11 -2.75
N THR A 211 -13.45 4.37 -2.42
CA THR A 211 -14.43 5.35 -1.93
C THR A 211 -15.65 5.46 -2.85
N TYR A 212 -15.43 5.50 -4.15
CA TYR A 212 -16.50 5.57 -5.14
C TYR A 212 -16.76 4.23 -5.86
N GLY A 213 -16.22 3.12 -5.33
CA GLY A 213 -16.43 1.79 -5.91
C GLY A 213 -15.73 1.57 -7.25
N GLN A 214 -14.67 2.37 -7.54
CA GLN A 214 -13.97 2.32 -8.82
C GLN A 214 -12.63 1.57 -8.77
N ALA A 215 -12.17 1.15 -7.59
CA ALA A 215 -10.84 0.55 -7.45
C ALA A 215 -10.65 -0.69 -8.33
N ILE A 216 -11.62 -1.60 -8.40
CA ILE A 216 -11.57 -2.80 -9.25
C ILE A 216 -11.50 -2.43 -10.75
N ALA A 217 -12.25 -1.42 -11.18
CA ALA A 217 -12.18 -0.94 -12.57
C ALA A 217 -10.83 -0.29 -12.88
N ASN A 218 -10.26 0.45 -11.92
CA ASN A 218 -8.94 1.07 -12.02
C ASN A 218 -7.83 0.01 -12.09
N ILE A 219 -7.92 -1.06 -11.29
CA ILE A 219 -6.99 -2.21 -11.35
C ILE A 219 -7.05 -2.87 -12.72
N TYR A 220 -8.27 -3.15 -13.23
CA TYR A 220 -8.42 -3.74 -14.56
C TYR A 220 -7.83 -2.83 -15.65
N ALA A 221 -8.07 -1.52 -15.57
CA ALA A 221 -7.48 -0.55 -16.48
C ALA A 221 -5.95 -0.53 -16.42
N SER A 222 -5.37 -0.68 -15.21
CA SER A 222 -3.93 -0.74 -14.98
C SER A 222 -3.31 -2.02 -15.56
N LEU A 223 -4.00 -3.16 -15.46
CA LEU A 223 -3.58 -4.41 -16.10
C LEU A 223 -3.46 -4.25 -17.63
N LEU A 224 -4.37 -3.50 -18.26
CA LEU A 224 -4.32 -3.20 -19.69
C LEU A 224 -3.13 -2.30 -20.05
N GLU A 225 -2.62 -1.49 -19.11
CA GLU A 225 -1.40 -0.71 -19.27
C GLU A 225 -0.12 -1.49 -18.92
N GLY A 226 -0.24 -2.79 -18.55
CA GLY A 226 0.88 -3.67 -18.26
C GLY A 226 1.39 -3.60 -16.83
N ILE A 227 0.63 -3.01 -15.91
CA ILE A 227 0.97 -3.00 -14.48
C ILE A 227 0.68 -4.37 -13.87
N GLN A 228 1.60 -4.88 -13.05
CA GLN A 228 1.55 -6.24 -12.50
C GLN A 228 1.68 -6.29 -10.97
N VAL A 229 1.68 -5.13 -10.31
CA VAL A 229 1.75 -5.02 -8.85
C VAL A 229 0.63 -4.12 -8.35
N PHE A 230 -0.12 -4.61 -7.36
CA PHE A 230 -1.20 -3.83 -6.75
C PHE A 230 -1.16 -3.94 -5.24
N ASP A 231 -1.32 -2.79 -4.58
CA ASP A 231 -1.53 -2.73 -3.14
C ASP A 231 -3.02 -2.97 -2.86
N SER A 232 -3.28 -3.73 -1.81
CA SER A 232 -4.63 -4.00 -1.34
C SER A 232 -4.62 -4.26 0.17
N SER A 233 -5.77 -4.20 0.79
CA SER A 233 -5.89 -4.37 2.24
C SER A 233 -6.90 -5.46 2.57
N ILE A 234 -6.49 -6.45 3.36
CA ILE A 234 -7.37 -7.50 3.88
C ILE A 234 -8.67 -6.90 4.43
N ALA A 235 -9.80 -7.52 4.10
CA ALA A 235 -11.14 -7.09 4.51
C ALA A 235 -11.49 -5.62 4.16
N GLY A 236 -10.75 -4.98 3.26
CA GLY A 236 -10.87 -3.56 2.97
C GLY A 236 -10.60 -2.68 4.19
N LEU A 237 -9.61 -3.08 5.01
CA LEU A 237 -9.20 -2.27 6.16
C LEU A 237 -8.62 -0.94 5.72
N GLY A 238 -8.88 0.08 6.52
CA GLY A 238 -8.42 1.44 6.30
C GLY A 238 -9.56 2.42 6.23
N GLY A 239 -9.19 3.65 6.07
CA GLY A 239 -10.05 4.80 5.87
C GLY A 239 -9.22 5.88 5.21
N CYS A 240 -9.83 6.98 4.86
CA CYS A 240 -9.09 8.15 4.46
C CYS A 240 -9.49 9.31 5.38
N PRO A 241 -8.62 9.76 6.28
CA PRO A 241 -8.95 10.87 7.18
C PRO A 241 -9.19 12.17 6.41
N TYR A 242 -8.77 12.23 5.16
CA TYR A 242 -8.88 13.38 4.27
C TYR A 242 -10.15 13.38 3.40
N ALA A 243 -10.87 12.25 3.33
CA ALA A 243 -12.11 12.15 2.55
C ALA A 243 -13.25 11.66 3.45
N LYS A 244 -14.19 12.56 3.75
CA LYS A 244 -15.36 12.25 4.60
C LYS A 244 -16.20 11.14 3.93
N GLY A 245 -16.40 10.02 4.62
CA GLY A 245 -17.13 8.87 4.09
C GLY A 245 -16.30 7.93 3.19
N ALA A 246 -14.97 8.10 3.16
CA ALA A 246 -14.09 7.21 2.41
C ALA A 246 -14.11 5.78 2.96
N SER A 247 -14.22 4.80 2.06
CA SER A 247 -14.20 3.38 2.41
C SER A 247 -12.78 2.85 2.65
N GLY A 248 -11.75 3.61 2.29
CA GLY A 248 -10.35 3.17 2.38
C GLY A 248 -9.88 2.28 1.24
N ASN A 249 -8.91 1.44 1.52
CA ASN A 249 -8.27 0.57 0.53
C ASN A 249 -9.25 -0.41 -0.13
N VAL A 250 -9.00 -0.77 -1.38
CA VAL A 250 -9.63 -1.92 -2.01
C VAL A 250 -9.33 -3.19 -1.23
N ALA A 251 -10.33 -4.05 -1.06
CA ALA A 251 -10.17 -5.30 -0.34
C ALA A 251 -9.33 -6.31 -1.14
N THR A 252 -8.37 -6.96 -0.48
CA THR A 252 -7.50 -7.97 -1.11
C THR A 252 -8.32 -9.13 -1.69
N GLU A 253 -9.38 -9.54 -1.01
CA GLU A 253 -10.29 -10.61 -1.48
C GLU A 253 -11.01 -10.22 -2.77
N ASP A 254 -11.40 -8.94 -2.90
CA ASP A 254 -12.11 -8.45 -4.08
C ASP A 254 -11.17 -8.37 -5.29
N VAL A 255 -9.91 -7.95 -5.07
CA VAL A 255 -8.85 -7.95 -6.09
C VAL A 255 -8.51 -9.39 -6.52
N LEU A 256 -8.31 -10.29 -5.55
CA LEU A 256 -8.02 -11.69 -5.82
C LEU A 256 -9.13 -12.37 -6.62
N TYR A 257 -10.39 -12.03 -6.33
CA TYR A 257 -11.55 -12.54 -7.10
C TYR A 257 -11.49 -12.10 -8.56
N LEU A 258 -11.19 -10.83 -8.83
CA LEU A 258 -10.98 -10.32 -10.18
C LEU A 258 -9.85 -11.09 -10.90
N LEU A 259 -8.69 -11.21 -10.27
CA LEU A 259 -7.50 -11.84 -10.88
C LEU A 259 -7.74 -13.32 -11.19
N ASN A 260 -8.35 -14.05 -10.27
CA ASN A 260 -8.74 -15.45 -10.48
C ASN A 260 -9.73 -15.59 -11.66
N GLY A 261 -10.71 -14.69 -11.76
CA GLY A 261 -11.67 -14.66 -12.87
C GLY A 261 -11.05 -14.36 -14.23
N LEU A 262 -9.89 -13.69 -14.25
CA LEU A 262 -9.09 -13.41 -15.44
C LEU A 262 -8.05 -14.50 -15.75
N GLY A 263 -7.92 -15.54 -14.92
CA GLY A 263 -6.91 -16.58 -15.04
C GLY A 263 -5.49 -16.10 -14.73
N ILE A 264 -5.35 -15.04 -13.91
CA ILE A 264 -4.08 -14.47 -13.51
C ILE A 264 -3.64 -15.09 -12.18
N GLU A 265 -2.44 -15.64 -12.15
CA GLU A 265 -1.87 -16.29 -10.97
C GLU A 265 -1.38 -15.26 -9.93
N THR A 266 -1.62 -15.54 -8.65
CA THR A 266 -1.13 -14.74 -7.52
C THR A 266 -0.43 -15.58 -6.45
N GLY A 267 -0.71 -16.89 -6.41
CA GLY A 267 -0.24 -17.80 -5.37
C GLY A 267 -1.01 -17.72 -4.05
N ILE A 268 -2.12 -16.94 -4.00
CA ILE A 268 -2.89 -16.68 -2.79
C ILE A 268 -4.11 -17.61 -2.72
N ASP A 269 -4.34 -18.22 -1.55
CA ASP A 269 -5.52 -19.03 -1.28
C ASP A 269 -6.67 -18.17 -0.75
N MET A 270 -7.79 -18.17 -1.48
CA MET A 270 -8.96 -17.33 -1.18
C MET A 270 -9.62 -17.69 0.15
N ASP A 271 -9.72 -18.98 0.48
CA ASP A 271 -10.45 -19.41 1.69
C ASP A 271 -9.66 -19.02 2.94
N THR A 272 -8.37 -19.25 2.94
CA THR A 272 -7.45 -18.84 4.01
C THR A 272 -7.41 -17.31 4.16
N LEU A 273 -7.43 -16.58 3.04
CA LEU A 273 -7.46 -15.12 3.05
C LEU A 273 -8.76 -14.58 3.67
N VAL A 274 -9.93 -15.11 3.27
CA VAL A 274 -11.23 -14.71 3.84
C VAL A 274 -11.28 -15.00 5.35
N LEU A 275 -10.74 -16.13 5.80
CA LEU A 275 -10.67 -16.45 7.21
C LEU A 275 -9.80 -15.44 7.99
N ALA A 276 -8.64 -15.06 7.45
CA ALA A 276 -7.79 -14.02 8.05
C ALA A 276 -8.54 -12.68 8.17
N GLY A 277 -9.29 -12.29 7.13
CA GLY A 277 -10.14 -11.10 7.14
C GLY A 277 -11.26 -11.15 8.19
N GLN A 278 -11.92 -12.29 8.38
CA GLN A 278 -12.92 -12.47 9.41
C GLN A 278 -12.34 -12.37 10.82
N GLN A 279 -11.16 -12.94 11.05
CA GLN A 279 -10.46 -12.88 12.31
C GLN A 279 -10.13 -11.45 12.73
N ILE A 280 -9.52 -10.67 11.83
CA ILE A 280 -9.19 -9.27 12.15
C ILE A 280 -10.43 -8.41 12.31
N CYS A 281 -11.49 -8.61 11.53
CA CYS A 281 -12.75 -7.91 11.70
C CYS A 281 -13.40 -8.20 13.05
N THR A 282 -13.29 -9.44 13.55
CA THR A 282 -13.76 -9.82 14.90
C THR A 282 -13.00 -9.05 15.97
N VAL A 283 -11.68 -8.95 15.87
CA VAL A 283 -10.84 -8.17 16.81
C VAL A 283 -11.23 -6.70 16.81
N LEU A 284 -11.49 -6.15 15.61
CA LEU A 284 -11.88 -4.75 15.42
C LEU A 284 -13.36 -4.45 15.79
N GLY A 285 -14.18 -5.49 15.98
CA GLY A 285 -15.63 -5.35 16.24
C GLY A 285 -16.39 -4.72 15.07
N ARG A 286 -15.94 -4.91 13.82
CA ARG A 286 -16.56 -4.35 12.62
C ARG A 286 -16.81 -5.41 11.54
N PRO A 287 -17.82 -5.22 10.66
CA PRO A 287 -17.99 -6.09 9.50
C PRO A 287 -16.85 -5.88 8.49
N THR A 288 -16.59 -6.92 7.67
CA THR A 288 -15.67 -6.80 6.53
C THR A 288 -16.16 -5.76 5.51
N GLY A 289 -15.21 -5.01 4.93
CA GLY A 289 -15.43 -4.16 3.76
C GLY A 289 -15.51 -4.94 2.45
N SER A 290 -14.89 -6.14 2.37
CA SER A 290 -14.88 -6.96 1.16
C SER A 290 -16.27 -7.43 0.77
N ARG A 291 -16.64 -7.25 -0.50
CA ARG A 291 -17.86 -7.78 -1.10
C ARG A 291 -17.79 -9.30 -1.26
N VAL A 292 -16.63 -9.80 -1.64
CA VAL A 292 -16.38 -11.23 -1.82
C VAL A 292 -16.47 -11.96 -0.48
N ALA A 293 -15.82 -11.45 0.57
CA ALA A 293 -15.90 -12.05 1.90
C ALA A 293 -17.35 -12.06 2.43
N LYS A 294 -18.12 -10.98 2.24
CA LYS A 294 -19.54 -10.93 2.60
C LYS A 294 -20.37 -12.01 1.89
N ALA A 295 -20.19 -12.14 0.56
CA ALA A 295 -20.93 -13.13 -0.23
C ALA A 295 -20.59 -14.56 0.19
N ARG A 296 -19.32 -14.86 0.49
CA ARG A 296 -18.86 -16.19 0.92
C ARG A 296 -19.23 -16.55 2.37
N SER A 297 -19.52 -15.56 3.21
CA SER A 297 -19.96 -15.78 4.60
C SER A 297 -21.46 -15.95 4.75
N ALA A 298 -22.24 -15.68 3.69
CA ALA A 298 -23.70 -15.80 3.70
C ALA A 298 -24.21 -17.18 3.28
N GLY A 299 -23.35 -18.11 2.96
CA GLY A 299 -23.64 -19.53 2.66
C GLY A 299 -23.03 -20.42 3.72
#